data_7d3bb7272190e62ef5ae59e09d13428d
#
_entry.id   7d3bb7272190e62ef5ae59e09d13428d
#
_cell.length_a   1.000
_cell.length_b   1.000
_cell.length_c   1.000
_cell.angle_alpha   90.00
_cell.angle_beta   90.00
_cell.angle_gamma   90.00
#
_symmetry.space_group_name_H-M   'P 1'
#
loop_
_entity.id
_entity.type
_entity.pdbx_description
1 polymer ?
#
loop_
_entity_poly.entity_id
_entity_poly.type
_entity_poly.pdbx_seq_one_letter_code
_entity_poly.pdbx_strand_id
1 'polypeptide(L)'
;MSGGRLFVIAAPSGAGKTSLVRELLAREPNLRVCVSHTTRKQRPNEVDGRDYHFVTVPAFEALVAADGFLEWAKVFDNYYGTSRGALAAAFGAGHDVILEIDWQGAQQVRERTHDHVTGLPGCTGIFILPPSRAALAQRLRGRGTDDAAVIARRLADAVDDMTHHAEFDFVVVNDDFGQAVAELQEILAGRGDALRSGRRALAPLLADLLAPPSAAPSGGGGPPPRL
;
A
#
# COMPACT_ATOMS: atom_id res chain seq x y z
N MET A 1 -4.44 2.86 -30.49
CA MET A 1 -5.14 2.35 -29.29
C MET A 1 -4.35 2.90 -28.10
N SER A 2 -4.97 3.71 -27.25
CA SER A 2 -4.31 4.19 -26.02
C SER A 2 -4.07 2.96 -25.14
N GLY A 3 -2.81 2.63 -24.89
CA GLY A 3 -2.46 1.57 -23.94
C GLY A 3 -3.07 1.88 -22.56
N GLY A 4 -3.35 0.85 -21.75
CA GLY A 4 -3.84 1.01 -20.40
C GLY A 4 -2.86 1.83 -19.53
N ARG A 5 -3.36 2.49 -18.50
CA ARG A 5 -2.55 3.27 -17.54
C ARG A 5 -2.16 2.41 -16.35
N LEU A 6 -1.00 2.68 -15.78
CA LEU A 6 -0.49 2.00 -14.60
C LEU A 6 -0.61 2.90 -13.36
N PHE A 7 -1.31 2.41 -12.35
CA PHE A 7 -1.42 3.06 -11.04
C PHE A 7 -0.78 2.19 -9.97
N VAL A 8 -0.03 2.81 -9.10
CA VAL A 8 0.56 2.15 -7.92
C VAL A 8 -0.08 2.76 -6.69
N ILE A 9 -0.71 1.95 -5.86
CA ILE A 9 -1.29 2.40 -4.59
C ILE A 9 -0.52 1.75 -3.44
N ALA A 10 0.14 2.59 -2.64
CA ALA A 10 0.80 2.21 -1.42
C ALA A 10 0.14 2.84 -0.19
N ALA A 11 0.31 2.20 0.95
CA ALA A 11 -0.23 2.67 2.22
C ALA A 11 0.42 1.92 3.39
N PRO A 12 0.51 2.51 4.57
CA PRO A 12 0.88 1.79 5.77
C PRO A 12 -0.19 0.74 6.14
N SER A 13 0.24 -0.28 6.87
CA SER A 13 -0.70 -1.28 7.40
C SER A 13 -1.79 -0.60 8.24
N GLY A 14 -3.06 -0.89 7.97
CA GLY A 14 -4.20 -0.30 8.69
C GLY A 14 -4.77 0.99 8.09
N ALA A 15 -4.18 1.58 7.05
CA ALA A 15 -4.71 2.78 6.40
C ALA A 15 -6.00 2.53 5.58
N GLY A 16 -6.35 1.27 5.28
CA GLY A 16 -7.59 0.92 4.58
C GLY A 16 -7.43 0.73 3.07
N LYS A 17 -6.20 0.59 2.55
CA LYS A 17 -5.88 0.41 1.13
C LYS A 17 -6.78 -0.61 0.42
N THR A 18 -6.81 -1.84 0.89
CA THR A 18 -7.57 -2.94 0.25
C THR A 18 -9.08 -2.67 0.16
N SER A 19 -9.66 -1.99 1.17
CA SER A 19 -11.09 -1.64 1.13
C SER A 19 -11.36 -0.55 0.08
N LEU A 20 -10.50 0.46 0.00
CA LEU A 20 -10.60 1.53 -1.00
C LEU A 20 -10.41 1.00 -2.41
N VAL A 21 -9.40 0.15 -2.64
CA VAL A 21 -9.15 -0.45 -3.97
C VAL A 21 -10.32 -1.33 -4.39
N ARG A 22 -10.88 -2.14 -3.49
CA ARG A 22 -12.06 -2.96 -3.78
C ARG A 22 -13.27 -2.12 -4.20
N GLU A 23 -13.54 -1.02 -3.50
CA GLU A 23 -14.62 -0.10 -3.86
C GLU A 23 -14.37 0.59 -5.20
N LEU A 24 -13.12 1.00 -5.44
CA LEU A 24 -12.71 1.61 -6.69
C LEU A 24 -12.91 0.67 -7.88
N LEU A 25 -12.51 -0.61 -7.74
CA LEU A 25 -12.74 -1.65 -8.76
C LEU A 25 -14.22 -1.89 -9.06
N ALA A 26 -15.09 -1.75 -8.06
CA ALA A 26 -16.54 -1.87 -8.25
C ALA A 26 -17.14 -0.70 -9.04
N ARG A 27 -16.52 0.49 -8.96
CA ARG A 27 -16.98 1.71 -9.64
C ARG A 27 -16.34 1.94 -11.01
N GLU A 28 -15.17 1.39 -11.26
CA GLU A 28 -14.38 1.61 -12.47
C GLU A 28 -14.29 0.32 -13.33
N PRO A 29 -15.21 0.12 -14.28
CA PRO A 29 -15.32 -1.15 -15.02
C PRO A 29 -14.08 -1.50 -15.86
N ASN A 30 -13.29 -0.48 -16.26
CA ASN A 30 -12.06 -0.70 -17.04
C ASN A 30 -10.82 -0.93 -16.18
N LEU A 31 -10.94 -0.82 -14.85
CA LEU A 31 -9.83 -0.96 -13.92
C LEU A 31 -9.65 -2.42 -13.50
N ARG A 32 -8.43 -2.89 -13.41
CA ARG A 32 -8.08 -4.24 -12.92
C ARG A 32 -6.98 -4.14 -11.87
N VAL A 33 -7.03 -5.02 -10.88
CA VAL A 33 -5.88 -5.24 -10.01
C VAL A 33 -4.97 -6.27 -10.65
N CYS A 34 -3.66 -6.02 -10.63
CA CYS A 34 -2.69 -7.06 -10.96
C CYS A 34 -2.47 -7.91 -9.71
N VAL A 35 -2.92 -9.16 -9.75
CA VAL A 35 -2.81 -10.08 -8.61
C VAL A 35 -1.35 -10.46 -8.40
N SER A 36 -0.82 -10.11 -7.22
CA SER A 36 0.57 -10.39 -6.85
C SER A 36 0.78 -11.85 -6.46
N HIS A 37 2.01 -12.34 -6.65
CA HIS A 37 2.46 -13.62 -6.12
C HIS A 37 2.93 -13.45 -4.67
N THR A 38 2.73 -14.49 -3.85
CA THR A 38 3.27 -14.51 -2.48
C THR A 38 3.65 -15.92 -2.04
N THR A 39 4.68 -16.01 -1.19
CA THR A 39 5.06 -17.26 -0.50
C THR A 39 4.38 -17.42 0.85
N ARG A 40 3.60 -16.41 1.29
CA ARG A 40 2.81 -16.48 2.50
C ARG A 40 1.71 -17.54 2.38
N LYS A 41 1.45 -18.24 3.47
CA LYS A 41 0.32 -19.17 3.52
C LYS A 41 -0.99 -18.44 3.31
N GLN A 42 -1.86 -19.02 2.50
CA GLN A 42 -3.23 -18.57 2.26
C GLN A 42 -4.02 -18.52 3.56
N ARG A 43 -4.78 -17.45 3.79
CA ARG A 43 -5.71 -17.33 4.91
C ARG A 43 -7.06 -17.95 4.55
N PRO A 44 -7.90 -18.35 5.56
CA PRO A 44 -9.18 -19.04 5.31
C PRO A 44 -10.15 -18.35 4.35
N ASN A 45 -10.12 -17.02 4.27
CA ASN A 45 -11.04 -16.23 3.45
C ASN A 45 -10.41 -15.71 2.14
N GLU A 46 -9.20 -16.12 1.82
CA GLU A 46 -8.50 -15.74 0.60
C GLU A 46 -8.68 -16.82 -0.47
N VAL A 47 -8.68 -16.42 -1.73
CA VAL A 47 -8.81 -17.30 -2.89
C VAL A 47 -7.59 -17.13 -3.79
N ASP A 48 -6.94 -18.25 -4.12
CA ASP A 48 -5.81 -18.27 -5.05
C ASP A 48 -6.23 -17.74 -6.43
N GLY A 49 -5.35 -16.94 -7.04
CA GLY A 49 -5.61 -16.27 -8.32
C GLY A 49 -6.54 -15.05 -8.23
N ARG A 50 -7.16 -14.78 -7.07
CA ARG A 50 -7.99 -13.60 -6.84
C ARG A 50 -7.35 -12.61 -5.86
N ASP A 51 -6.95 -13.10 -4.69
CA ASP A 51 -6.35 -12.27 -3.64
C ASP A 51 -4.81 -12.26 -3.80
N TYR A 52 -4.23 -13.40 -4.08
CA TYR A 52 -2.83 -13.62 -4.43
C TYR A 52 -2.68 -14.89 -5.29
N HIS A 53 -1.57 -15.02 -6.01
CA HIS A 53 -1.06 -16.30 -6.46
C HIS A 53 -0.16 -16.89 -5.35
N PHE A 54 -0.67 -17.88 -4.62
CA PHE A 54 0.06 -18.50 -3.52
C PHE A 54 1.04 -19.55 -4.06
N VAL A 55 2.33 -19.24 -3.98
CA VAL A 55 3.41 -20.09 -4.55
C VAL A 55 4.40 -20.54 -3.48
N THR A 56 5.16 -21.58 -3.76
CA THR A 56 6.28 -22.02 -2.91
C THR A 56 7.47 -21.07 -3.07
N VAL A 57 8.36 -21.02 -2.05
CA VAL A 57 9.62 -20.25 -2.14
C VAL A 57 10.45 -20.63 -3.39
N PRO A 58 10.69 -21.93 -3.70
CA PRO A 58 11.43 -22.29 -4.91
C PRO A 58 10.77 -21.81 -6.21
N ALA A 59 9.42 -21.85 -6.28
CA ALA A 59 8.70 -21.35 -7.47
C ALA A 59 8.81 -19.83 -7.61
N PHE A 60 8.80 -19.09 -6.50
CA PHE A 60 9.00 -17.65 -6.49
C PHE A 60 10.44 -17.30 -6.95
N GLU A 61 11.45 -17.97 -6.39
CA GLU A 61 12.85 -17.76 -6.74
C GLU A 61 13.15 -18.10 -8.21
N ALA A 62 12.49 -19.11 -8.76
CA ALA A 62 12.57 -19.40 -10.19
C ALA A 62 12.03 -18.26 -11.06
N LEU A 63 10.93 -17.60 -10.65
CA LEU A 63 10.41 -16.42 -11.33
C LEU A 63 11.35 -15.22 -11.20
N VAL A 64 11.99 -15.03 -10.04
CA VAL A 64 13.02 -13.99 -9.86
C VAL A 64 14.19 -14.23 -10.82
N ALA A 65 14.73 -15.46 -10.87
CA ALA A 65 15.84 -15.82 -11.74
C ALA A 65 15.53 -15.63 -13.24
N ALA A 66 14.26 -15.79 -13.63
CA ALA A 66 13.77 -15.58 -14.99
C ALA A 66 13.42 -14.12 -15.32
N ASP A 67 13.70 -13.14 -14.44
CA ASP A 67 13.24 -11.74 -14.52
C ASP A 67 11.71 -11.62 -14.75
N GLY A 68 10.95 -12.56 -14.20
CA GLY A 68 9.51 -12.68 -14.40
C GLY A 68 8.69 -11.65 -13.60
N PHE A 69 9.31 -10.92 -12.65
CA PHE A 69 8.64 -9.89 -11.86
C PHE A 69 8.97 -8.47 -12.33
N LEU A 70 7.96 -7.61 -12.32
CA LEU A 70 8.13 -6.17 -12.46
C LEU A 70 8.75 -5.56 -11.19
N GLU A 71 8.28 -6.01 -10.03
CA GLU A 71 8.83 -5.70 -8.70
C GLU A 71 8.69 -6.94 -7.82
N TRP A 72 9.54 -7.04 -6.82
CA TRP A 72 9.37 -8.00 -5.74
C TRP A 72 10.08 -7.53 -4.48
N ALA A 73 9.56 -7.92 -3.32
CA ALA A 73 10.13 -7.61 -2.02
C ALA A 73 9.97 -8.78 -1.05
N LYS A 74 10.86 -8.84 -0.06
CA LYS A 74 10.68 -9.69 1.11
C LYS A 74 10.12 -8.86 2.24
N VAL A 75 8.87 -9.10 2.60
CA VAL A 75 8.19 -8.41 3.70
C VAL A 75 8.03 -9.40 4.84
N PHE A 76 8.64 -9.13 5.99
CA PHE A 76 8.83 -10.09 7.08
C PHE A 76 9.52 -11.35 6.55
N ASP A 77 8.88 -12.51 6.65
CA ASP A 77 9.45 -13.79 6.24
C ASP A 77 8.92 -14.30 4.89
N ASN A 78 8.14 -13.48 4.17
CA ASN A 78 7.48 -13.88 2.93
C ASN A 78 7.88 -12.99 1.76
N TYR A 79 7.92 -13.58 0.57
CA TYR A 79 8.10 -12.85 -0.67
C TYR A 79 6.75 -12.40 -1.22
N TYR A 80 6.77 -11.24 -1.88
CA TYR A 80 5.66 -10.68 -2.65
C TYR A 80 6.21 -10.14 -3.97
N GLY A 81 5.46 -10.26 -5.06
CA GLY A 81 5.93 -9.74 -6.34
C GLY A 81 4.84 -9.67 -7.40
N THR A 82 4.95 -8.69 -8.29
CA THR A 82 4.04 -8.45 -9.40
C THR A 82 4.62 -9.01 -10.70
N SER A 83 3.94 -9.97 -11.30
CA SER A 83 4.38 -10.63 -12.53
C SER A 83 4.28 -9.68 -13.74
N ARG A 84 5.36 -9.63 -14.55
CA ARG A 84 5.38 -8.91 -15.85
C ARG A 84 4.36 -9.48 -16.81
N GLY A 85 4.19 -10.81 -16.85
CA GLY A 85 3.23 -11.46 -17.73
C GLY A 85 1.78 -11.11 -17.41
N ALA A 86 1.41 -11.07 -16.13
CA ALA A 86 0.06 -10.68 -15.71
C ALA A 86 -0.25 -9.22 -16.07
N LEU A 87 0.73 -8.31 -15.87
CA LEU A 87 0.58 -6.91 -16.25
C LEU A 87 0.44 -6.74 -17.77
N ALA A 88 1.30 -7.42 -18.55
CA ALA A 88 1.23 -7.37 -20.03
C ALA A 88 -0.10 -7.90 -20.56
N ALA A 89 -0.65 -8.96 -19.98
CA ALA A 89 -1.96 -9.50 -20.33
C ALA A 89 -3.10 -8.48 -20.09
N ALA A 90 -3.08 -7.79 -18.94
CA ALA A 90 -4.08 -6.78 -18.61
C ALA A 90 -4.02 -5.57 -19.58
N PHE A 91 -2.83 -5.09 -19.91
CA PHE A 91 -2.64 -4.03 -20.89
C PHE A 91 -3.02 -4.45 -22.30
N GLY A 92 -2.69 -5.69 -22.70
CA GLY A 92 -3.10 -6.26 -23.98
C GLY A 92 -4.62 -6.33 -24.16
N ALA A 93 -5.35 -6.49 -23.04
CA ALA A 93 -6.82 -6.41 -23.00
C ALA A 93 -7.36 -4.97 -22.95
N GLY A 94 -6.51 -3.93 -22.92
CA GLY A 94 -6.90 -2.52 -22.91
C GLY A 94 -7.34 -2.00 -21.54
N HIS A 95 -7.02 -2.68 -20.46
CA HIS A 95 -7.39 -2.27 -19.10
C HIS A 95 -6.37 -1.31 -18.48
N ASP A 96 -6.86 -0.39 -17.65
CA ASP A 96 -6.05 0.30 -16.65
C ASP A 96 -5.75 -0.65 -15.50
N VAL A 97 -4.55 -0.57 -14.92
CA VAL A 97 -4.07 -1.52 -13.91
C VAL A 97 -3.68 -0.81 -12.62
N ILE A 98 -4.11 -1.37 -11.49
CA ILE A 98 -3.62 -1.02 -10.15
C ILE A 98 -2.67 -2.09 -9.64
N LEU A 99 -1.55 -1.67 -9.07
CA LEU A 99 -0.69 -2.47 -8.21
C LEU A 99 -0.92 -2.07 -6.75
N GLU A 100 -1.33 -3.03 -5.92
CA GLU A 100 -1.42 -2.87 -4.46
C GLU A 100 -0.12 -3.33 -3.81
N ILE A 101 0.88 -2.47 -3.75
CA ILE A 101 2.22 -2.81 -3.26
C ILE A 101 2.64 -1.90 -2.11
N ASP A 102 3.80 -2.15 -1.52
CA ASP A 102 4.42 -1.25 -0.55
C ASP A 102 5.27 -0.17 -1.24
N TRP A 103 5.87 0.73 -0.45
CA TRP A 103 6.68 1.80 -0.99
C TRP A 103 7.96 1.29 -1.68
N GLN A 104 8.56 0.18 -1.22
CA GLN A 104 9.75 -0.42 -1.84
C GLN A 104 9.43 -0.98 -3.22
N GLY A 105 8.32 -1.68 -3.36
CA GLY A 105 7.81 -2.14 -4.64
C GLY A 105 7.50 -0.97 -5.58
N ALA A 106 6.91 0.12 -5.04
CA ALA A 106 6.62 1.32 -5.80
C ALA A 106 7.88 1.99 -6.37
N GLN A 107 8.98 2.04 -5.61
CA GLN A 107 10.27 2.52 -6.11
C GLN A 107 10.77 1.69 -7.29
N GLN A 108 10.78 0.35 -7.16
CA GLN A 108 11.18 -0.55 -8.23
C GLN A 108 10.33 -0.38 -9.50
N VAL A 109 9.00 -0.26 -9.35
CA VAL A 109 8.10 -0.01 -10.49
C VAL A 109 8.43 1.30 -11.16
N ARG A 110 8.64 2.38 -10.39
CA ARG A 110 8.99 3.69 -10.93
C ARG A 110 10.29 3.65 -11.72
N GLU A 111 11.35 3.07 -11.17
CA GLU A 111 12.62 2.92 -11.85
C GLU A 111 12.47 2.16 -13.18
N ARG A 112 11.77 1.03 -13.17
CA ARG A 112 11.59 0.18 -14.34
C ARG A 112 10.63 0.72 -15.40
N THR A 113 9.74 1.64 -15.05
CA THR A 113 8.83 2.27 -16.00
C THR A 113 9.36 3.61 -16.53
N HIS A 114 10.36 4.22 -15.88
CA HIS A 114 10.97 5.47 -16.32
C HIS A 114 11.90 5.30 -17.55
N ASP A 115 12.52 4.14 -17.69
CA ASP A 115 13.62 3.95 -18.65
C ASP A 115 13.17 3.68 -20.10
N HIS A 116 11.86 3.69 -20.41
CA HIS A 116 11.29 3.36 -21.73
C HIS A 116 11.79 2.02 -22.34
N VAL A 117 12.75 1.35 -21.67
CA VAL A 117 13.34 0.08 -22.11
C VAL A 117 12.35 -1.07 -22.01
N THR A 118 11.41 -0.98 -21.06
CA THR A 118 10.43 -2.05 -20.78
C THR A 118 9.20 -1.98 -21.67
N GLY A 119 9.00 -0.89 -22.42
CA GLY A 119 7.77 -0.63 -23.21
C GLY A 119 6.52 -0.45 -22.34
N LEU A 120 6.66 -0.36 -21.04
CA LEU A 120 5.56 -0.11 -20.10
C LEU A 120 5.23 1.39 -20.03
N PRO A 121 3.95 1.77 -19.84
CA PRO A 121 3.60 3.16 -19.59
C PRO A 121 4.19 3.59 -18.24
N GLY A 122 4.54 4.88 -18.12
CA GLY A 122 4.91 5.46 -16.83
C GLY A 122 3.84 5.19 -15.76
N CYS A 123 4.23 4.97 -14.53
CA CYS A 123 3.28 4.72 -13.44
C CYS A 123 2.86 6.03 -12.74
N THR A 124 1.60 6.06 -12.26
CA THR A 124 1.09 7.09 -11.37
C THR A 124 1.06 6.54 -9.94
N GLY A 125 1.86 7.11 -9.06
CA GLY A 125 1.96 6.71 -7.66
C GLY A 125 0.97 7.43 -6.75
N ILE A 126 0.21 6.69 -5.95
CA ILE A 126 -0.77 7.21 -4.98
C ILE A 126 -0.45 6.64 -3.61
N PHE A 127 -0.28 7.51 -2.61
CA PHE A 127 -0.08 7.10 -1.22
C PHE A 127 -1.33 7.37 -0.39
N ILE A 128 -1.79 6.38 0.36
CA ILE A 128 -2.96 6.54 1.25
C ILE A 128 -2.46 6.72 2.68
N LEU A 129 -2.85 7.84 3.30
CA LEU A 129 -2.59 8.12 4.72
C LEU A 129 -3.84 7.85 5.58
N PRO A 130 -3.69 7.39 6.82
CA PRO A 130 -4.76 7.41 7.82
C PRO A 130 -5.02 8.86 8.29
N PRO A 131 -6.19 9.17 8.88
CA PRO A 131 -6.53 10.53 9.30
C PRO A 131 -5.82 10.97 10.60
N SER A 132 -5.31 10.02 11.36
CA SER A 132 -4.51 10.27 12.57
C SER A 132 -3.79 9.01 13.03
N ARG A 133 -2.76 9.20 13.86
CA ARG A 133 -2.07 8.09 14.54
C ARG A 133 -3.00 7.29 15.45
N ALA A 134 -3.92 7.96 16.14
CA ALA A 134 -4.92 7.32 16.99
C ALA A 134 -5.87 6.41 16.20
N ALA A 135 -6.38 6.89 15.06
CA ALA A 135 -7.22 6.10 14.17
C ALA A 135 -6.48 4.88 13.60
N LEU A 136 -5.20 5.05 13.21
CA LEU A 136 -4.36 3.94 12.76
C LEU A 136 -4.18 2.89 13.85
N ALA A 137 -3.83 3.30 15.07
CA ALA A 137 -3.67 2.39 16.21
C ALA A 137 -4.97 1.63 16.53
N GLN A 138 -6.11 2.30 16.46
CA GLN A 138 -7.43 1.67 16.64
C GLN A 138 -7.71 0.62 15.55
N ARG A 139 -7.46 0.95 14.27
CA ARG A 139 -7.67 0.04 13.14
C ARG A 139 -6.76 -1.20 13.21
N LEU A 140 -5.52 -1.03 13.70
CA LEU A 140 -4.60 -2.17 13.91
C LEU A 140 -5.07 -3.09 15.04
N ARG A 141 -5.58 -2.53 16.17
CA ARG A 141 -6.14 -3.30 17.28
C ARG A 141 -7.43 -4.04 16.89
N GLY A 142 -8.27 -3.43 16.07
CA GLY A 142 -9.58 -3.97 15.68
C GLY A 142 -9.55 -5.26 14.85
N ARG A 143 -8.37 -5.72 14.41
CA ARG A 143 -8.21 -7.02 13.72
C ARG A 143 -8.25 -8.23 14.67
N GLY A 144 -8.18 -8.02 15.99
CA GLY A 144 -8.50 -9.01 17.03
C GLY A 144 -7.54 -10.18 17.21
N THR A 145 -6.43 -10.25 16.47
CA THR A 145 -5.52 -11.41 16.44
C THR A 145 -4.12 -11.13 16.98
N ASP A 146 -3.79 -9.88 17.26
CA ASP A 146 -2.42 -9.46 17.56
C ASP A 146 -2.30 -9.03 19.04
N ASP A 147 -1.20 -9.42 19.69
CA ASP A 147 -0.86 -8.94 21.02
C ASP A 147 -0.32 -7.50 20.99
N ALA A 148 -0.15 -6.89 22.17
CA ALA A 148 0.27 -5.49 22.29
C ALA A 148 1.66 -5.23 21.67
N ALA A 149 2.58 -6.18 21.74
CA ALA A 149 3.92 -6.05 21.18
C ALA A 149 3.90 -6.08 19.64
N VAL A 150 3.08 -6.96 19.07
CA VAL A 150 2.86 -7.02 17.61
C VAL A 150 2.22 -5.73 17.12
N ILE A 151 1.22 -5.19 17.82
CA ILE A 151 0.58 -3.92 17.46
C ILE A 151 1.59 -2.77 17.53
N ALA A 152 2.43 -2.70 18.59
CA ALA A 152 3.45 -1.67 18.70
C ALA A 152 4.46 -1.71 17.56
N ARG A 153 4.93 -2.91 17.18
CA ARG A 153 5.81 -3.11 16.04
C ARG A 153 5.16 -2.65 14.73
N ARG A 154 3.92 -3.09 14.46
CA ARG A 154 3.18 -2.69 13.26
C ARG A 154 2.94 -1.18 13.18
N LEU A 155 2.76 -0.54 14.33
CA LEU A 155 2.62 0.91 14.38
C LEU A 155 3.94 1.62 14.06
N ALA A 156 5.07 1.07 14.54
CA ALA A 156 6.39 1.60 14.20
C ALA A 156 6.70 1.43 12.71
N ASP A 157 6.45 0.23 12.15
CA ASP A 157 6.61 -0.06 10.72
C ASP A 157 5.72 0.88 9.87
N ALA A 158 4.47 1.12 10.32
CA ALA A 158 3.57 2.03 9.62
C ALA A 158 4.03 3.49 9.66
N VAL A 159 4.71 3.93 10.72
CA VAL A 159 5.32 5.28 10.79
C VAL A 159 6.45 5.38 9.77
N ASP A 160 7.30 4.36 9.67
CA ASP A 160 8.37 4.30 8.66
C ASP A 160 7.79 4.34 7.24
N ASP A 161 6.80 3.50 6.94
CA ASP A 161 6.09 3.51 5.65
C ASP A 161 5.58 4.92 5.28
N MET A 162 5.02 5.67 6.24
CA MET A 162 4.47 7.00 6.01
C MET A 162 5.52 8.06 5.68
N THR A 163 6.79 7.88 6.06
CA THR A 163 7.86 8.82 5.69
C THR A 163 8.07 8.90 4.18
N HIS A 164 7.70 7.84 3.44
CA HIS A 164 7.84 7.74 1.99
C HIS A 164 6.69 8.38 1.18
N HIS A 165 5.67 8.96 1.84
CA HIS A 165 4.52 9.56 1.17
C HIS A 165 4.88 10.61 0.11
N ALA A 166 5.96 11.37 0.31
CA ALA A 166 6.40 12.43 -0.60
C ALA A 166 7.02 11.89 -1.91
N GLU A 167 7.35 10.60 -1.96
CA GLU A 167 7.86 9.95 -3.16
C GLU A 167 6.75 9.63 -4.19
N PHE A 168 5.49 9.76 -3.80
CA PHE A 168 4.33 9.49 -4.64
C PHE A 168 3.79 10.77 -5.28
N ASP A 169 3.15 10.65 -6.44
CA ASP A 169 2.59 11.78 -7.18
C ASP A 169 1.40 12.40 -6.44
N PHE A 170 0.60 11.55 -5.77
CA PHE A 170 -0.62 11.94 -5.09
C PHE A 170 -0.69 11.36 -3.69
N VAL A 171 -1.37 12.09 -2.78
CA VAL A 171 -1.67 11.63 -1.44
C VAL A 171 -3.17 11.74 -1.18
N VAL A 172 -3.78 10.65 -0.74
CA VAL A 172 -5.19 10.56 -0.30
C VAL A 172 -5.23 10.29 1.19
N VAL A 173 -6.05 11.05 1.93
CA VAL A 173 -6.27 10.82 3.37
C VAL A 173 -7.58 10.07 3.56
N ASN A 174 -7.51 8.86 4.12
CA ASN A 174 -8.67 8.01 4.38
C ASN A 174 -9.30 8.33 5.75
N ASP A 175 -9.86 9.53 5.84
CA ASP A 175 -10.67 9.98 6.98
C ASP A 175 -12.14 9.59 6.76
N ASP A 176 -12.77 10.16 5.75
CA ASP A 176 -14.05 9.69 5.24
C ASP A 176 -13.83 8.74 4.05
N PHE A 177 -14.41 7.55 4.14
CA PHE A 177 -14.23 6.50 3.14
C PHE A 177 -14.77 6.90 1.76
N GLY A 178 -15.96 7.52 1.72
CA GLY A 178 -16.60 7.94 0.47
C GLY A 178 -15.82 9.04 -0.22
N GLN A 179 -15.33 10.01 0.55
CA GLN A 179 -14.48 11.09 0.05
C GLN A 179 -13.14 10.55 -0.48
N ALA A 180 -12.51 9.61 0.23
CA ALA A 180 -11.26 9.01 -0.23
C ALA A 180 -11.44 8.24 -1.54
N VAL A 181 -12.55 7.52 -1.73
CA VAL A 181 -12.89 6.89 -3.02
C VAL A 181 -13.08 7.92 -4.12
N ALA A 182 -13.82 9.01 -3.85
CA ALA A 182 -14.02 10.09 -4.83
C ALA A 182 -12.69 10.75 -5.22
N GLU A 183 -11.80 11.02 -4.27
CA GLU A 183 -10.45 11.54 -4.54
C GLU A 183 -9.64 10.58 -5.44
N LEU A 184 -9.70 9.27 -5.19
CA LEU A 184 -9.06 8.27 -6.05
C LEU A 184 -9.64 8.29 -7.47
N GLN A 185 -10.97 8.40 -7.62
CA GLN A 185 -11.61 8.52 -8.93
C GLN A 185 -11.16 9.80 -9.69
N GLU A 186 -11.02 10.93 -8.99
CA GLU A 186 -10.49 12.16 -9.59
C GLU A 186 -9.05 11.99 -10.10
N ILE A 187 -8.19 11.29 -9.34
CA ILE A 187 -6.82 10.98 -9.77
C ILE A 187 -6.86 10.09 -11.02
N LEU A 188 -7.64 9.00 -11.01
CA LEU A 188 -7.79 8.10 -12.15
C LEU A 188 -8.31 8.84 -13.40
N ALA A 189 -9.19 9.81 -13.22
CA ALA A 189 -9.72 10.62 -14.33
C ALA A 189 -8.76 11.75 -14.79
N GLY A 190 -7.58 11.89 -14.18
CA GLY A 190 -6.61 12.94 -14.51
C GLY A 190 -6.96 14.32 -13.97
N ARG A 191 -7.92 14.43 -13.05
CA ARG A 191 -8.37 15.68 -12.41
C ARG A 191 -7.85 15.88 -10.98
N GLY A 192 -6.95 15.02 -10.52
CA GLY A 192 -6.45 15.01 -9.13
C GLY A 192 -5.41 16.08 -8.78
N ASP A 193 -5.26 17.18 -9.52
CA ASP A 193 -4.14 18.12 -9.37
C ASP A 193 -4.02 18.73 -7.96
N ALA A 194 -5.15 18.98 -7.27
CA ALA A 194 -5.16 19.44 -5.89
C ALA A 194 -4.68 18.39 -4.87
N LEU A 195 -4.65 17.12 -5.26
CA LEU A 195 -4.25 15.98 -4.44
C LEU A 195 -2.77 15.61 -4.62
N ARG A 196 -2.03 16.35 -5.47
CA ARG A 196 -0.59 16.13 -5.62
C ARG A 196 0.13 16.30 -4.28
N SER A 197 1.06 15.40 -4.00
CA SER A 197 1.82 15.37 -2.74
C SER A 197 2.48 16.72 -2.42
N GLY A 198 2.99 17.44 -3.41
CA GLY A 198 3.59 18.76 -3.25
C GLY A 198 2.60 19.94 -3.12
N ARG A 199 1.29 19.72 -3.35
CA ARG A 199 0.25 20.76 -3.29
C ARG A 199 -0.71 20.60 -2.10
N ARG A 200 -0.91 19.40 -1.63
CA ARG A 200 -1.82 19.12 -0.51
C ARG A 200 -1.21 19.59 0.81
N ALA A 201 -1.98 20.34 1.60
CA ALA A 201 -1.56 20.82 2.92
C ALA A 201 -1.60 19.67 3.94
N LEU A 202 -0.51 18.92 4.07
CA LEU A 202 -0.40 17.74 4.93
C LEU A 202 0.38 17.99 6.22
N ALA A 203 1.01 19.16 6.39
CA ALA A 203 1.94 19.41 7.49
C ALA A 203 1.36 19.12 8.90
N PRO A 204 0.12 19.55 9.25
CA PRO A 204 -0.45 19.22 10.57
C PRO A 204 -0.71 17.72 10.75
N LEU A 205 -1.18 17.04 9.71
CA LEU A 205 -1.42 15.60 9.73
C LEU A 205 -0.12 14.82 9.88
N LEU A 206 0.91 15.17 9.12
CA LEU A 206 2.21 14.51 9.17
C LEU A 206 2.90 14.73 10.52
N ALA A 207 2.72 15.89 11.16
CA ALA A 207 3.22 16.13 12.51
C ALA A 207 2.61 15.16 13.54
N ASP A 208 1.32 14.82 13.41
CA ASP A 208 0.66 13.79 14.25
C ASP A 208 1.12 12.38 13.89
N LEU A 209 1.11 12.03 12.62
CA LEU A 209 1.40 10.68 12.14
C LEU A 209 2.85 10.24 12.42
N LEU A 210 3.79 11.15 12.22
CA LEU A 210 5.23 10.90 12.35
C LEU A 210 5.78 11.25 13.75
N ALA A 211 4.93 11.71 14.69
CA ALA A 211 5.36 11.99 16.05
C ALA A 211 6.04 10.76 16.68
N PRO A 212 7.12 10.92 17.45
CA PRO A 212 7.69 9.81 18.21
C PRO A 212 6.62 9.24 19.17
N PRO A 213 6.67 7.93 19.53
CA PRO A 213 5.76 7.38 20.52
C PRO A 213 5.86 8.22 21.79
N SER A 214 4.72 8.76 22.28
CA SER A 214 4.71 9.47 23.56
C SER A 214 5.23 8.52 24.61
N ALA A 215 6.25 8.92 25.38
CA ALA A 215 6.72 8.15 26.52
C ALA A 215 5.50 7.86 27.41
N ALA A 216 5.26 6.60 27.73
CA ALA A 216 4.24 6.24 28.70
C ALA A 216 4.49 7.07 29.97
N PRO A 217 3.46 7.64 30.62
CA PRO A 217 3.66 8.36 31.86
C PRO A 217 4.41 7.41 32.82
N SER A 218 5.59 7.80 33.21
CA SER A 218 6.38 7.10 34.22
C SER A 218 5.48 7.00 35.44
N GLY A 219 5.00 5.77 35.73
CA GLY A 219 4.20 5.51 36.90
C GLY A 219 4.94 6.02 38.11
N GLY A 220 4.45 7.11 38.71
CA GLY A 220 4.93 7.63 39.96
C GLY A 220 4.70 6.58 41.04
N GLY A 221 5.72 5.73 41.28
CA GLY A 221 5.79 4.91 42.47
C GLY A 221 5.96 5.82 43.65
N GLY A 222 4.86 6.20 44.29
CA GLY A 222 4.91 6.80 45.62
C GLY A 222 5.59 5.80 46.60
N PRO A 223 6.40 6.29 47.55
CA PRO A 223 7.04 5.39 48.54
C PRO A 223 5.96 4.68 49.37
N PRO A 224 6.20 3.43 49.77
CA PRO A 224 5.25 2.71 50.60
C PRO A 224 5.11 3.38 51.98
N PRO A 225 3.91 3.36 52.59
CA PRO A 225 3.72 3.90 53.92
C PRO A 225 4.61 3.17 54.92
N ARG A 226 5.36 3.95 55.71
CA ARG A 226 6.11 3.42 56.87
C ARG A 226 5.11 3.01 57.95
N LEU A 227 5.18 1.76 58.42
CA LEU A 227 4.60 1.30 59.68
C LEU A 227 5.44 1.80 60.83
#